data_f548645fa583fbd6001c0faeff2501dc
#
_entry.id   f548645fa583fbd6001c0faeff2501dc
#
_cell.length_a   1.000
_cell.length_b   1.000
_cell.length_c   1.000
_cell.angle_alpha   90.00
_cell.angle_beta   90.00
_cell.angle_gamma   90.00
#
_symmetry.space_group_name_H-M   'P 1'
#
loop_
_entity.id
_entity.type
_entity.pdbx_description
1 polymer ?
#
loop_
_entity_poly.entity_id
_entity_poly.type
_entity_poly.pdbx_seq_one_letter_code
_entity_poly.pdbx_strand_id
1 'polypeptide(L)'
;MKKRRSANLHHLCCEALPEDTRLTPQVEIDNIHQRHTTDVYEHALTITAWQQIYDQLHPGQFRGEFTEILLDEIQVFREYTGLALRQSCLVWPNSFWFGIPATRGEQGFLGSQCLGRAEIATRPGGTEFELSTPDDYTILGVVISQEVIARHASFLHHPERVLHMLRNQSALAVREPHKAALWGFVQQALATFSEHPDTLHQPAVRKVLRDNLLLAMGTMLEEAQPMVSAESVSHQSYRRLLAQAREYVLENSAEPLTVLDLCQQLYVSRRTLQNAFHAILGIGPNAWLKRIRLNAVRRELISPWSERETVKEAAMQWGFWHLGQFATDYQQLFAEKPSMTLHHRLRQWV
;
A
#
# COMPACT_ATOMS: atom_id res chain seq x y z
N MET A 1 -4.05 -29.30 18.10
CA MET A 1 -4.56 -28.33 17.10
C MET A 1 -4.45 -26.93 17.69
N LYS A 2 -3.31 -26.25 17.49
CA LYS A 2 -3.14 -24.83 17.89
C LYS A 2 -3.70 -23.96 16.76
N LYS A 3 -4.66 -23.10 17.10
CA LYS A 3 -5.21 -22.09 16.16
C LYS A 3 -4.04 -21.23 15.67
N ARG A 4 -3.78 -21.26 14.35
CA ARG A 4 -2.88 -20.34 13.65
C ARG A 4 -3.44 -18.93 13.86
N ARG A 5 -2.72 -18.10 14.62
CA ARG A 5 -2.92 -16.64 14.58
C ARG A 5 -2.20 -16.17 13.33
N SER A 6 -2.91 -15.58 12.38
CA SER A 6 -2.29 -14.87 11.27
C SER A 6 -1.38 -13.78 11.86
N ALA A 7 -0.21 -13.59 11.28
CA ALA A 7 0.64 -12.46 11.61
C ALA A 7 -0.06 -11.20 11.10
N ASN A 8 -0.90 -10.64 11.94
CA ASN A 8 -1.60 -9.40 11.65
C ASN A 8 -0.60 -8.25 11.64
N LEU A 9 -0.78 -7.30 10.73
CA LEU A 9 -0.22 -5.94 10.76
C LEU A 9 -0.21 -5.35 12.18
N HIS A 10 -1.16 -5.77 13.05
CA HIS A 10 -1.21 -5.46 14.47
C HIS A 10 0.08 -5.70 15.26
N HIS A 11 0.91 -6.69 14.92
CA HIS A 11 2.15 -6.96 15.68
C HIS A 11 3.34 -6.09 15.26
N LEU A 12 3.29 -5.45 14.09
CA LEU A 12 4.36 -4.60 13.59
C LEU A 12 4.04 -3.09 13.71
N CYS A 13 2.78 -2.77 13.96
CA CYS A 13 2.26 -1.41 14.22
C CYS A 13 1.57 -1.31 15.59
N CYS A 14 1.85 -2.23 16.53
CA CYS A 14 1.21 -2.20 17.85
C CYS A 14 1.81 -1.12 18.74
N GLU A 15 1.14 -0.02 18.80
CA GLU A 15 0.33 0.39 19.95
C GLU A 15 -0.49 1.61 19.52
N ALA A 16 -1.77 1.57 19.87
CA ALA A 16 -2.68 2.71 19.90
C ALA A 16 -3.27 3.22 18.57
N LEU A 17 -4.16 2.44 17.98
CA LEU A 17 -5.42 3.07 17.56
C LEU A 17 -6.55 2.44 18.39
N PRO A 18 -7.42 3.23 19.03
CA PRO A 18 -8.56 2.69 19.78
C PRO A 18 -9.47 1.91 18.83
N GLU A 19 -10.07 0.81 19.34
CA GLU A 19 -10.98 -0.09 18.59
C GLU A 19 -12.24 0.57 18.05
N ASP A 20 -12.42 1.85 18.23
CA ASP A 20 -13.62 2.63 17.86
C ASP A 20 -13.26 3.85 16.99
N THR A 21 -12.47 3.64 15.95
CA THR A 21 -12.28 4.68 14.93
C THR A 21 -13.42 4.63 13.90
N ARG A 22 -14.64 4.88 14.37
CA ARG A 22 -15.60 5.57 13.52
C ARG A 22 -15.00 6.94 13.23
N LEU A 23 -15.03 7.36 11.98
CA LEU A 23 -14.86 8.77 11.62
C LEU A 23 -15.99 9.56 12.27
N THR A 24 -15.92 9.74 13.60
CA THR A 24 -16.83 10.63 14.32
C THR A 24 -16.26 12.03 14.21
N PRO A 25 -17.04 13.01 13.75
CA PRO A 25 -16.58 14.36 13.46
C PRO A 25 -16.45 15.16 14.75
N GLN A 26 -15.31 15.07 15.45
CA GLN A 26 -15.02 15.95 16.59
C GLN A 26 -13.53 16.35 16.73
N VAL A 27 -12.72 16.10 15.72
CA VAL A 27 -11.47 16.81 15.53
C VAL A 27 -11.69 17.70 14.31
N GLU A 28 -11.33 18.98 14.38
CA GLU A 28 -11.19 19.84 13.19
C GLU A 28 -10.06 19.23 12.34
N ILE A 29 -10.39 18.17 11.59
CA ILE A 29 -9.51 17.56 10.62
C ILE A 29 -9.59 18.50 9.42
N ASP A 30 -8.50 19.13 9.06
CA ASP A 30 -8.39 19.78 7.76
C ASP A 30 -8.91 18.80 6.72
N ASN A 31 -9.91 19.19 5.94
CA ASN A 31 -10.55 18.30 4.97
C ASN A 31 -9.62 17.95 3.80
N ILE A 32 -8.43 18.56 3.73
CA ILE A 32 -7.39 18.29 2.73
C ILE A 32 -6.02 18.24 3.39
N HIS A 33 -5.25 17.21 3.06
CA HIS A 33 -3.88 17.02 3.54
C HIS A 33 -2.94 16.85 2.37
N GLN A 34 -1.81 17.56 2.41
CA GLN A 34 -0.72 17.41 1.45
C GLN A 34 0.59 17.15 2.19
N ARG A 35 1.32 16.12 1.75
CA ARG A 35 2.59 15.70 2.35
C ARG A 35 3.61 15.38 1.26
N HIS A 36 4.85 15.78 1.53
CA HIS A 36 6.03 15.38 0.78
C HIS A 36 6.96 14.66 1.74
N THR A 37 7.42 13.49 1.36
CA THR A 37 8.26 12.64 2.21
C THR A 37 9.50 12.19 1.46
N THR A 38 10.57 12.00 2.19
CA THR A 38 11.83 11.44 1.68
C THR A 38 12.17 10.10 2.31
N ASP A 39 11.25 9.57 3.08
CA ASP A 39 11.35 8.29 3.76
C ASP A 39 10.10 7.41 3.52
N VAL A 40 10.33 6.14 3.25
CA VAL A 40 9.28 5.16 2.93
C VAL A 40 8.39 4.86 4.15
N TYR A 41 8.97 4.83 5.36
CA TYR A 41 8.21 4.61 6.59
C TYR A 41 7.32 5.81 6.91
N GLU A 42 7.86 7.04 6.83
CA GLU A 42 7.07 8.25 7.01
C GLU A 42 5.96 8.34 5.96
N HIS A 43 6.26 7.94 4.71
CA HIS A 43 5.26 7.95 3.64
C HIS A 43 4.10 7.00 3.92
N ALA A 44 4.38 5.81 4.45
CA ALA A 44 3.35 4.85 4.83
C ALA A 44 2.40 5.38 5.93
N LEU A 45 2.83 6.36 6.73
CA LEU A 45 2.02 6.97 7.79
C LEU A 45 1.21 8.18 7.32
N THR A 46 1.28 8.57 6.04
CA THR A 46 0.61 9.79 5.56
C THR A 46 -0.88 9.60 5.29
N ILE A 47 -1.33 8.39 4.97
CA ILE A 47 -2.73 8.12 4.65
C ILE A 47 -3.56 8.01 5.93
N THR A 48 -4.63 8.79 6.01
CA THR A 48 -5.51 8.82 7.16
C THR A 48 -6.29 7.51 7.32
N ALA A 49 -6.36 7.00 8.55
CA ALA A 49 -7.15 5.81 8.94
C ALA A 49 -6.77 4.48 8.26
N TRP A 50 -5.59 4.40 7.65
CA TRP A 50 -5.04 3.15 7.14
C TRP A 50 -3.97 2.60 8.06
N GLN A 51 -3.77 1.27 8.00
CA GLN A 51 -2.58 0.63 8.52
C GLN A 51 -1.73 0.15 7.34
N GLN A 52 -0.48 0.58 7.27
CA GLN A 52 0.38 0.29 6.13
C GLN A 52 1.81 0.02 6.53
N ILE A 53 2.45 -0.86 5.77
CA ILE A 53 3.90 -1.11 5.84
C ILE A 53 4.44 -1.08 4.42
N TYR A 54 5.40 -0.21 4.18
CA TYR A 54 6.08 -0.09 2.90
C TYR A 54 7.51 -0.62 2.98
N ASP A 55 7.91 -1.39 1.98
CA ASP A 55 9.28 -1.84 1.78
C ASP A 55 9.83 -1.24 0.49
N GLN A 56 10.95 -0.55 0.57
CA GLN A 56 11.67 -0.08 -0.61
C GLN A 56 12.35 -1.25 -1.33
N LEU A 57 12.07 -1.39 -2.61
CA LEU A 57 12.59 -2.50 -3.42
C LEU A 57 13.82 -2.10 -4.24
N HIS A 58 13.88 -0.88 -4.75
CA HIS A 58 14.98 -0.40 -5.57
C HIS A 58 15.90 0.55 -4.80
N PRO A 59 17.22 0.52 -5.09
CA PRO A 59 18.19 1.42 -4.48
C PRO A 59 17.93 2.87 -4.85
N GLY A 60 18.16 3.77 -3.91
CA GLY A 60 18.05 5.20 -4.15
C GLY A 60 17.46 5.98 -2.98
N GLN A 61 17.44 7.29 -3.13
CA GLN A 61 16.75 8.17 -2.20
C GLN A 61 15.26 8.21 -2.54
N PHE A 62 14.43 7.79 -1.61
CA PHE A 62 12.98 7.81 -1.77
C PHE A 62 12.45 9.24 -1.87
N ARG A 63 11.41 9.40 -2.69
CA ARG A 63 10.57 10.61 -2.77
C ARG A 63 9.14 10.18 -2.90
N GLY A 64 8.29 10.69 -2.02
CA GLY A 64 6.86 10.45 -2.04
C GLY A 64 6.08 11.75 -1.99
N GLU A 65 4.94 11.80 -2.69
CA GLU A 65 3.96 12.88 -2.61
C GLU A 65 2.60 12.26 -2.32
N PHE A 66 1.90 12.87 -1.41
CA PHE A 66 0.57 12.43 -1.01
C PHE A 66 -0.36 13.63 -0.87
N THR A 67 -1.54 13.54 -1.45
CA THR A 67 -2.59 14.55 -1.30
C THR A 67 -3.92 13.83 -1.13
N GLU A 68 -4.65 14.13 -0.05
CA GLU A 68 -5.97 13.53 0.21
C GLU A 68 -7.03 14.58 0.52
N ILE A 69 -8.28 14.24 0.17
CA ILE A 69 -9.49 14.93 0.60
C ILE A 69 -10.32 13.95 1.41
N LEU A 70 -10.74 14.38 2.59
CA LEU A 70 -11.66 13.64 3.45
C LEU A 70 -13.05 14.25 3.36
N LEU A 71 -13.99 13.47 2.84
CA LEU A 71 -15.44 13.73 2.90
C LEU A 71 -16.05 12.76 3.92
N ASP A 72 -17.25 13.02 4.39
CA ASP A 72 -17.85 12.32 5.56
C ASP A 72 -17.65 10.79 5.58
N GLU A 73 -17.89 10.11 4.48
CA GLU A 73 -17.79 8.64 4.36
C GLU A 73 -16.98 8.24 3.12
N ILE A 74 -16.21 9.19 2.58
CA ILE A 74 -15.41 8.99 1.38
C ILE A 74 -14.03 9.61 1.59
N GLN A 75 -13.00 8.88 1.25
CA GLN A 75 -11.62 9.34 1.20
C GLN A 75 -11.15 9.30 -0.25
N VAL A 76 -10.53 10.36 -0.72
CA VAL A 76 -9.97 10.45 -2.08
C VAL A 76 -8.55 10.94 -1.99
N PHE A 77 -7.62 10.24 -2.59
CA PHE A 77 -6.21 10.64 -2.54
C PHE A 77 -5.46 10.36 -3.85
N ARG A 78 -4.37 11.08 -4.01
CA ARG A 78 -3.34 10.81 -5.00
C ARG A 78 -2.05 10.50 -4.25
N GLU A 79 -1.45 9.37 -4.57
CA GLU A 79 -0.14 8.97 -4.08
C GLU A 79 0.84 8.86 -5.25
N TYR A 80 2.03 9.46 -5.09
CA TYR A 80 3.17 9.27 -5.97
C TYR A 80 4.33 8.69 -5.17
N THR A 81 4.98 7.68 -5.75
CA THR A 81 6.18 7.03 -5.21
C THR A 81 7.28 6.99 -6.26
N GLY A 82 8.42 7.61 -5.97
CA GLY A 82 9.55 7.71 -6.91
C GLY A 82 10.36 6.42 -7.06
N LEU A 83 10.27 5.49 -6.13
CA LEU A 83 10.94 4.20 -6.17
C LEU A 83 9.95 3.05 -6.04
N ALA A 84 10.32 1.91 -6.60
CA ALA A 84 9.54 0.68 -6.50
C ALA A 84 9.32 0.29 -5.04
N LEU A 85 8.06 0.09 -4.69
CA LEU A 85 7.62 -0.29 -3.36
C LEU A 85 6.84 -1.58 -3.37
N ARG A 86 6.88 -2.22 -2.22
CA ARG A 86 5.90 -3.20 -1.80
C ARG A 86 5.15 -2.64 -0.61
N GLN A 87 3.85 -2.63 -0.72
CA GLN A 87 2.95 -2.02 0.24
C GLN A 87 2.03 -3.10 0.80
N SER A 88 2.04 -3.33 2.12
CA SER A 88 0.99 -4.08 2.82
C SER A 88 0.01 -3.07 3.38
N CYS A 89 -1.24 -3.21 3.01
CA CYS A 89 -2.28 -2.23 3.28
C CYS A 89 -3.48 -2.87 3.96
N LEU A 90 -4.02 -2.17 4.95
CA LEU A 90 -5.30 -2.48 5.58
C LEU A 90 -6.12 -1.19 5.63
N VAL A 91 -7.20 -1.17 4.87
CA VAL A 91 -8.15 -0.05 4.79
C VAL A 91 -9.19 -0.18 5.90
N TRP A 92 -9.73 0.94 6.37
CA TRP A 92 -10.78 0.95 7.40
C TRP A 92 -11.97 0.05 7.03
N PRO A 93 -12.57 -0.67 8.03
CA PRO A 93 -13.61 -1.66 7.78
C PRO A 93 -14.91 -1.05 7.24
N ASN A 94 -15.81 -1.88 6.73
CA ASN A 94 -17.11 -1.47 6.16
C ASN A 94 -16.98 -0.48 5.00
N SER A 95 -15.93 -0.59 4.21
CA SER A 95 -15.69 0.23 3.02
C SER A 95 -15.32 -0.63 1.81
N PHE A 96 -15.17 0.02 0.67
CA PHE A 96 -14.47 -0.49 -0.51
C PHE A 96 -13.39 0.50 -0.91
N TRP A 97 -12.20 0.00 -1.09
CA TRP A 97 -11.12 0.74 -1.72
C TRP A 97 -11.05 0.46 -3.21
N PHE A 98 -10.77 1.51 -3.97
CA PHE A 98 -10.48 1.49 -5.39
C PHE A 98 -9.13 2.12 -5.64
N GLY A 99 -8.19 1.33 -6.17
CA GLY A 99 -6.88 1.78 -6.62
C GLY A 99 -6.89 1.98 -8.13
N ILE A 100 -6.69 3.20 -8.59
CA ILE A 100 -6.81 3.60 -9.99
C ILE A 100 -5.44 4.07 -10.47
N PRO A 101 -4.64 3.20 -11.13
CA PRO A 101 -3.32 3.57 -11.65
C PRO A 101 -3.40 4.65 -12.71
N ALA A 102 -2.34 5.45 -12.82
CA ALA A 102 -2.18 6.37 -13.95
C ALA A 102 -2.21 5.61 -15.29
N THR A 103 -2.72 6.28 -16.34
CA THR A 103 -2.81 5.67 -17.68
C THR A 103 -1.47 5.54 -18.39
N ARG A 104 -0.43 6.16 -17.86
CA ARG A 104 0.95 6.14 -18.40
C ARG A 104 1.89 5.61 -17.31
N GLY A 105 2.88 4.82 -17.71
CA GLY A 105 3.89 4.25 -16.81
C GLY A 105 3.91 2.74 -16.82
N GLU A 106 4.74 2.16 -15.97
CA GLU A 106 4.84 0.73 -15.75
C GLU A 106 3.64 0.21 -14.94
N GLN A 107 3.44 -1.10 -14.99
CA GLN A 107 2.29 -1.75 -14.37
C GLN A 107 2.55 -2.02 -12.90
N GLY A 108 1.58 -1.70 -12.05
CA GLY A 108 1.53 -2.16 -10.68
C GLY A 108 0.89 -3.54 -10.56
N PHE A 109 0.91 -4.11 -9.35
CA PHE A 109 0.32 -5.43 -9.08
C PHE A 109 -0.41 -5.41 -7.74
N LEU A 110 -1.66 -5.91 -7.76
CA LEU A 110 -2.42 -6.21 -6.56
C LEU A 110 -2.33 -7.73 -6.28
N GLY A 111 -1.50 -8.11 -5.32
CA GLY A 111 -1.15 -9.52 -5.13
C GLY A 111 -0.56 -10.13 -6.41
N SER A 112 -1.29 -11.07 -7.03
CA SER A 112 -0.89 -11.68 -8.30
C SER A 112 -1.49 -11.02 -9.55
N GLN A 113 -2.35 -10.02 -9.40
CA GLN A 113 -3.05 -9.41 -10.52
C GLN A 113 -2.33 -8.16 -11.01
N CYS A 114 -2.07 -8.11 -12.32
CA CYS A 114 -1.49 -6.95 -12.98
C CYS A 114 -2.53 -5.81 -13.06
N LEU A 115 -2.11 -4.59 -12.76
CA LEU A 115 -2.90 -3.38 -12.87
C LEU A 115 -2.33 -2.50 -13.98
N GLY A 116 -2.86 -2.66 -15.17
CA GLY A 116 -2.44 -1.90 -16.34
C GLY A 116 -3.36 -0.69 -16.63
N ARG A 117 -3.38 -0.32 -17.90
CA ARG A 117 -4.07 0.90 -18.35
C ARG A 117 -5.60 0.84 -18.22
N ALA A 118 -6.17 -0.33 -18.48
CA ALA A 118 -7.62 -0.55 -18.51
C ALA A 118 -8.12 -1.25 -17.23
N GLU A 119 -7.27 -1.35 -16.20
CA GLU A 119 -7.64 -2.02 -14.98
C GLU A 119 -7.66 -1.05 -13.79
N ILE A 120 -8.49 -1.39 -12.80
CA ILE A 120 -8.50 -0.80 -11.46
C ILE A 120 -8.44 -1.91 -10.42
N ALA A 121 -7.79 -1.63 -9.30
CA ALA A 121 -7.86 -2.48 -8.12
C ALA A 121 -9.15 -2.24 -7.34
N THR A 122 -9.65 -3.27 -6.65
CA THR A 122 -10.70 -3.09 -5.63
C THR A 122 -10.50 -4.06 -4.48
N ARG A 123 -10.76 -3.61 -3.26
CA ARG A 123 -10.73 -4.44 -2.05
C ARG A 123 -11.80 -4.01 -1.06
N PRO A 124 -12.50 -4.95 -0.43
CA PRO A 124 -13.29 -4.62 0.75
C PRO A 124 -12.38 -4.20 1.89
N GLY A 125 -12.77 -3.16 2.62
CA GLY A 125 -12.08 -2.70 3.82
C GLY A 125 -12.11 -3.75 4.93
N GLY A 126 -11.15 -3.67 5.85
CA GLY A 126 -10.94 -4.68 6.90
C GLY A 126 -10.26 -5.96 6.40
N THR A 127 -9.82 -5.98 5.12
CA THR A 127 -9.08 -7.11 4.54
C THR A 127 -7.69 -6.63 4.13
N GLU A 128 -6.66 -7.29 4.62
CA GLU A 128 -5.28 -7.00 4.25
C GLU A 128 -5.01 -7.37 2.79
N PHE A 129 -4.27 -6.52 2.09
CA PHE A 129 -3.82 -6.77 0.73
C PHE A 129 -2.42 -6.23 0.46
N GLU A 130 -1.82 -6.71 -0.59
CA GLU A 130 -0.51 -6.30 -1.03
C GLU A 130 -0.58 -5.60 -2.38
N LEU A 131 0.02 -4.42 -2.45
CA LEU A 131 0.24 -3.66 -3.67
C LEU A 131 1.75 -3.60 -3.95
N SER A 132 2.16 -3.90 -5.17
CA SER A 132 3.54 -3.73 -5.64
C SER A 132 3.56 -2.71 -6.76
N THR A 133 4.35 -1.67 -6.60
CA THR A 133 4.46 -0.55 -7.54
C THR A 133 5.87 -0.46 -8.12
N PRO A 134 6.04 -0.13 -9.40
CA PRO A 134 7.34 0.14 -9.99
C PRO A 134 7.89 1.51 -9.57
N ASP A 135 9.03 1.91 -10.11
CA ASP A 135 9.55 3.27 -9.98
C ASP A 135 8.61 4.28 -10.66
N ASP A 136 8.60 5.52 -10.18
CA ASP A 136 7.81 6.63 -10.73
C ASP A 136 6.31 6.31 -10.89
N TYR A 137 5.73 5.73 -9.85
CA TYR A 137 4.34 5.30 -9.87
C TYR A 137 3.39 6.31 -9.25
N THR A 138 2.26 6.52 -9.93
CA THR A 138 1.15 7.34 -9.40
C THR A 138 -0.15 6.54 -9.41
N ILE A 139 -0.84 6.57 -8.29
CA ILE A 139 -2.15 5.95 -8.13
C ILE A 139 -3.14 6.94 -7.50
N LEU A 140 -4.38 6.94 -7.97
CA LEU A 140 -5.49 7.53 -7.24
C LEU A 140 -6.13 6.44 -6.38
N GLY A 141 -6.40 6.78 -5.13
CA GLY A 141 -7.20 5.97 -4.23
C GLY A 141 -8.54 6.62 -3.97
N VAL A 142 -9.60 5.83 -4.05
CA VAL A 142 -10.93 6.22 -3.60
C VAL A 142 -11.39 5.17 -2.61
N VAL A 143 -11.78 5.60 -1.40
CA VAL A 143 -12.40 4.70 -0.41
C VAL A 143 -13.80 5.21 -0.12
N ILE A 144 -14.77 4.32 -0.20
CA ILE A 144 -16.19 4.67 -0.02
C ILE A 144 -16.80 3.69 0.97
N SER A 145 -17.55 4.20 1.96
CA SER A 145 -18.27 3.34 2.90
C SER A 145 -19.28 2.44 2.17
N GLN A 146 -19.45 1.21 2.67
CA GLN A 146 -20.43 0.28 2.09
C GLN A 146 -21.84 0.86 2.14
N GLU A 147 -22.15 1.67 3.14
CA GLU A 147 -23.43 2.34 3.27
C GLU A 147 -23.68 3.37 2.16
N VAL A 148 -22.65 4.19 1.84
CA VAL A 148 -22.74 5.14 0.73
C VAL A 148 -22.90 4.41 -0.61
N ILE A 149 -22.15 3.35 -0.83
CA ILE A 149 -22.30 2.54 -2.05
C ILE A 149 -23.70 1.93 -2.13
N ALA A 150 -24.22 1.37 -1.04
CA ALA A 150 -25.56 0.78 -1.01
C ALA A 150 -26.66 1.82 -1.29
N ARG A 151 -26.56 3.02 -0.71
CA ARG A 151 -27.48 4.13 -0.99
C ARG A 151 -27.43 4.57 -2.46
N HIS A 152 -26.23 4.64 -3.06
CA HIS A 152 -26.05 5.05 -4.45
C HIS A 152 -26.29 3.93 -5.45
N ALA A 153 -26.22 2.67 -5.04
CA ALA A 153 -26.52 1.53 -5.90
C ALA A 153 -27.94 1.62 -6.51
N SER A 154 -28.89 2.26 -5.81
CA SER A 154 -30.25 2.47 -6.32
C SER A 154 -30.30 3.32 -7.62
N PHE A 155 -29.26 4.09 -7.91
CA PHE A 155 -29.14 4.88 -9.15
C PHE A 155 -28.43 4.13 -10.28
N LEU A 156 -27.88 2.95 -10.02
CA LEU A 156 -27.25 2.09 -11.02
C LEU A 156 -28.30 1.24 -11.73
N HIS A 157 -28.08 0.93 -13.00
CA HIS A 157 -28.98 0.05 -13.76
C HIS A 157 -28.92 -1.39 -13.26
N HIS A 158 -27.73 -1.86 -12.79
CA HIS A 158 -27.51 -3.21 -12.33
C HIS A 158 -26.79 -3.25 -10.96
N PRO A 159 -27.43 -2.79 -9.88
CA PRO A 159 -26.80 -2.64 -8.55
C PRO A 159 -26.26 -3.96 -8.00
N GLU A 160 -27.03 -5.04 -8.11
CA GLU A 160 -26.63 -6.35 -7.57
C GLU A 160 -25.38 -6.92 -8.29
N ARG A 161 -25.25 -6.69 -9.59
CA ARG A 161 -24.07 -7.07 -10.36
C ARG A 161 -22.83 -6.34 -9.88
N VAL A 162 -22.93 -5.01 -9.69
CA VAL A 162 -21.82 -4.18 -9.21
C VAL A 162 -21.41 -4.61 -7.81
N LEU A 163 -22.34 -4.75 -6.88
CA LEU A 163 -22.06 -5.17 -5.51
C LEU A 163 -21.45 -6.58 -5.44
N HIS A 164 -21.96 -7.50 -6.26
CA HIS A 164 -21.39 -8.86 -6.36
C HIS A 164 -19.95 -8.82 -6.86
N MET A 165 -19.70 -8.01 -7.88
CA MET A 165 -18.36 -7.85 -8.46
C MET A 165 -17.37 -7.25 -7.44
N LEU A 166 -17.77 -6.21 -6.70
CA LEU A 166 -16.94 -5.57 -5.68
C LEU A 166 -16.58 -6.50 -4.51
N ARG A 167 -17.47 -7.44 -4.17
CA ARG A 167 -17.22 -8.42 -3.10
C ARG A 167 -16.31 -9.57 -3.52
N ASN A 168 -16.33 -9.93 -4.80
CA ASN A 168 -15.70 -11.17 -5.28
C ASN A 168 -14.50 -10.97 -6.19
N GLN A 169 -14.28 -9.75 -6.69
CA GLN A 169 -13.14 -9.45 -7.58
C GLN A 169 -12.14 -8.55 -6.86
N SER A 170 -10.88 -8.69 -7.21
CA SER A 170 -9.80 -7.85 -6.68
C SER A 170 -9.26 -6.86 -7.73
N ALA A 171 -9.59 -7.07 -8.98
CA ALA A 171 -9.33 -6.13 -10.06
C ALA A 171 -10.44 -6.20 -11.10
N LEU A 172 -10.73 -5.07 -11.71
CA LEU A 172 -11.78 -4.89 -12.69
C LEU A 172 -11.20 -4.27 -13.95
N ALA A 173 -11.60 -4.80 -15.11
CA ALA A 173 -11.38 -4.15 -16.39
C ALA A 173 -12.42 -3.05 -16.57
N VAL A 174 -11.98 -1.83 -16.88
CA VAL A 174 -12.83 -0.64 -17.05
C VAL A 174 -12.56 0.02 -18.39
N ARG A 175 -13.53 0.78 -18.87
CA ARG A 175 -13.34 1.54 -20.12
C ARG A 175 -12.40 2.72 -19.89
N GLU A 176 -11.38 2.84 -20.74
CA GLU A 176 -10.36 3.89 -20.64
C GLU A 176 -10.96 5.32 -20.59
N PRO A 177 -11.99 5.69 -21.39
CA PRO A 177 -12.59 7.02 -21.29
C PRO A 177 -13.19 7.34 -19.91
N HIS A 178 -13.87 6.37 -19.28
CA HIS A 178 -14.45 6.57 -17.94
C HIS A 178 -13.38 6.69 -16.86
N LYS A 179 -12.36 5.83 -16.94
CA LYS A 179 -11.18 5.93 -16.06
C LYS A 179 -10.47 7.27 -16.21
N ALA A 180 -10.26 7.74 -17.45
CA ALA A 180 -9.61 9.02 -17.72
C ALA A 180 -10.45 10.21 -17.23
N ALA A 181 -11.77 10.16 -17.40
CA ALA A 181 -12.68 11.21 -16.91
C ALA A 181 -12.65 11.30 -15.37
N LEU A 182 -12.75 10.15 -14.69
CA LEU A 182 -12.62 10.10 -13.22
C LEU A 182 -11.25 10.60 -12.75
N TRP A 183 -10.18 10.18 -13.43
CA TRP A 183 -8.82 10.64 -13.13
C TRP A 183 -8.69 12.16 -13.24
N GLY A 184 -9.14 12.74 -14.35
CA GLY A 184 -9.11 14.19 -14.57
C GLY A 184 -9.94 14.95 -13.53
N PHE A 185 -11.13 14.45 -13.21
CA PHE A 185 -12.00 15.05 -12.20
C PHE A 185 -11.31 15.06 -10.80
N VAL A 186 -10.77 13.93 -10.38
CA VAL A 186 -10.10 13.83 -9.05
C VAL A 186 -8.85 14.69 -9.01
N GLN A 187 -8.01 14.68 -10.06
CA GLN A 187 -6.83 15.55 -10.11
C GLN A 187 -7.20 17.03 -10.02
N GLN A 188 -8.22 17.46 -10.74
CA GLN A 188 -8.68 18.84 -10.69
C GLN A 188 -9.23 19.20 -9.31
N ALA A 189 -9.99 18.31 -8.67
CA ALA A 189 -10.49 18.51 -7.32
C ALA A 189 -9.35 18.66 -6.32
N LEU A 190 -8.39 17.72 -6.31
CA LEU A 190 -7.23 17.77 -5.44
C LEU A 190 -6.43 19.07 -5.62
N ALA A 191 -6.17 19.50 -6.85
CA ALA A 191 -5.45 20.74 -7.15
C ALA A 191 -6.23 21.98 -6.65
N THR A 192 -7.52 22.07 -6.99
CA THR A 192 -8.36 23.22 -6.60
C THR A 192 -8.45 23.39 -5.08
N PHE A 193 -8.68 22.28 -4.37
CA PHE A 193 -8.82 22.35 -2.91
C PHE A 193 -7.48 22.43 -2.17
N SER A 194 -6.37 22.04 -2.78
CA SER A 194 -5.03 22.34 -2.26
C SER A 194 -4.72 23.83 -2.30
N GLU A 195 -5.23 24.55 -3.31
CA GLU A 195 -5.07 26.00 -3.41
C GLU A 195 -6.09 26.78 -2.56
N HIS A 196 -7.30 26.21 -2.37
CA HIS A 196 -8.42 26.86 -1.69
C HIS A 196 -9.07 25.93 -0.65
N PRO A 197 -8.35 25.53 0.42
CA PRO A 197 -8.82 24.55 1.42
C PRO A 197 -10.13 24.98 2.12
N ASP A 198 -10.28 26.27 2.40
CA ASP A 198 -11.45 26.80 3.09
C ASP A 198 -12.79 26.54 2.38
N THR A 199 -12.74 26.31 1.06
CA THR A 199 -13.96 26.01 0.29
C THR A 199 -14.58 24.67 0.67
N LEU A 200 -13.77 23.72 1.16
CA LEU A 200 -14.27 22.43 1.66
C LEU A 200 -15.05 22.53 2.99
N HIS A 201 -14.94 23.64 3.70
CA HIS A 201 -15.79 23.86 4.89
C HIS A 201 -17.25 24.13 4.53
N GLN A 202 -17.54 24.48 3.26
CA GLN A 202 -18.90 24.72 2.80
C GLN A 202 -19.63 23.40 2.52
N PRO A 203 -20.75 23.09 3.22
CA PRO A 203 -21.48 21.83 3.03
C PRO A 203 -21.99 21.62 1.59
N ALA A 204 -22.34 22.71 0.89
CA ALA A 204 -22.76 22.65 -0.51
C ALA A 204 -21.64 22.19 -1.44
N VAL A 205 -20.40 22.66 -1.23
CA VAL A 205 -19.24 22.26 -2.02
C VAL A 205 -18.91 20.79 -1.80
N ARG A 206 -18.88 20.36 -0.53
CA ARG A 206 -18.65 18.95 -0.18
C ARG A 206 -19.72 18.04 -0.81
N LYS A 207 -20.98 18.45 -0.75
CA LYS A 207 -22.08 17.70 -1.37
C LYS A 207 -21.89 17.57 -2.88
N VAL A 208 -21.58 18.65 -3.58
CA VAL A 208 -21.37 18.64 -5.05
C VAL A 208 -20.18 17.78 -5.42
N LEU A 209 -19.06 17.89 -4.70
CA LEU A 209 -17.87 17.08 -4.92
C LEU A 209 -18.18 15.58 -4.72
N ARG A 210 -18.86 15.23 -3.64
CA ARG A 210 -19.26 13.85 -3.34
C ARG A 210 -20.18 13.30 -4.44
N ASP A 211 -21.24 14.03 -4.79
CA ASP A 211 -22.26 13.56 -5.73
C ASP A 211 -21.65 13.36 -7.14
N ASN A 212 -20.78 14.26 -7.59
CA ASN A 212 -20.05 14.11 -8.86
C ASN A 212 -19.05 12.94 -8.84
N LEU A 213 -18.33 12.72 -7.73
CA LEU A 213 -17.44 11.58 -7.57
C LEU A 213 -18.21 10.26 -7.67
N LEU A 214 -19.33 10.16 -6.96
CA LEU A 214 -20.18 8.97 -6.93
C LEU A 214 -20.80 8.69 -8.31
N LEU A 215 -21.20 9.74 -9.04
CA LEU A 215 -21.70 9.62 -10.42
C LEU A 215 -20.59 9.08 -11.34
N ALA A 216 -19.38 9.65 -11.30
CA ALA A 216 -18.27 9.21 -12.14
C ALA A 216 -17.85 7.76 -11.80
N MET A 217 -17.80 7.41 -10.51
CA MET A 217 -17.53 6.04 -10.05
C MET A 217 -18.62 5.07 -10.50
N GLY A 218 -19.90 5.43 -10.35
CA GLY A 218 -21.03 4.62 -10.79
C GLY A 218 -20.97 4.33 -12.29
N THR A 219 -20.77 5.35 -13.12
CA THR A 219 -20.63 5.20 -14.57
C THR A 219 -19.48 4.26 -14.96
N MET A 220 -18.33 4.37 -14.28
CA MET A 220 -17.20 3.48 -14.54
C MET A 220 -17.51 2.03 -14.11
N LEU A 221 -18.16 1.83 -12.97
CA LEU A 221 -18.42 0.50 -12.39
C LEU A 221 -19.54 -0.26 -13.10
N GLU A 222 -20.54 0.46 -13.67
CA GLU A 222 -21.63 -0.18 -14.42
C GLU A 222 -21.14 -0.92 -15.66
N GLU A 223 -20.13 -0.38 -16.33
CA GLU A 223 -19.55 -0.99 -17.52
C GLU A 223 -18.34 -1.88 -17.22
N ALA A 224 -17.89 -1.91 -15.96
CA ALA A 224 -16.75 -2.72 -15.54
C ALA A 224 -17.02 -4.22 -15.73
N GLN A 225 -15.97 -4.97 -16.04
CA GLN A 225 -15.98 -6.41 -16.18
C GLN A 225 -15.03 -7.04 -15.17
N PRO A 226 -15.32 -8.28 -14.69
CA PRO A 226 -14.33 -9.05 -13.97
C PRO A 226 -13.07 -9.19 -14.80
N MET A 227 -11.92 -8.96 -14.19
CA MET A 227 -10.66 -9.13 -14.88
C MET A 227 -10.37 -10.62 -15.08
N VAL A 228 -10.25 -11.04 -16.32
CA VAL A 228 -9.71 -12.34 -16.67
C VAL A 228 -8.19 -12.22 -16.69
N SER A 229 -7.53 -12.82 -15.72
CA SER A 229 -6.06 -12.77 -15.65
C SER A 229 -5.45 -13.33 -16.94
N ALA A 230 -4.74 -12.49 -17.67
CA ALA A 230 -3.95 -12.90 -18.84
C ALA A 230 -2.61 -13.54 -18.44
N GLU A 231 -2.24 -13.51 -17.14
CA GLU A 231 -1.01 -14.11 -16.67
C GLU A 231 -1.02 -15.63 -16.78
N SER A 232 0.12 -16.18 -17.17
CA SER A 232 0.30 -17.62 -17.18
C SER A 232 0.12 -18.22 -15.77
N VAL A 233 -0.39 -19.44 -15.69
CA VAL A 233 -0.56 -20.18 -14.43
C VAL A 233 0.76 -20.23 -13.64
N SER A 234 1.89 -20.31 -14.33
CA SER A 234 3.22 -20.32 -13.72
C SER A 234 3.54 -19.01 -13.00
N HIS A 235 3.25 -17.84 -13.60
CA HIS A 235 3.48 -16.54 -12.97
C HIS A 235 2.57 -16.31 -11.76
N GLN A 236 1.31 -16.71 -11.85
CA GLN A 236 0.40 -16.66 -10.69
C GLN A 236 0.90 -17.53 -9.54
N SER A 237 1.39 -18.73 -9.84
CA SER A 237 1.99 -19.63 -8.86
C SER A 237 3.24 -19.05 -8.22
N TYR A 238 4.09 -18.40 -9.02
CA TYR A 238 5.29 -17.70 -8.52
C TYR A 238 4.95 -16.53 -7.60
N ARG A 239 3.95 -15.72 -7.93
CA ARG A 239 3.50 -14.62 -7.06
C ARG A 239 2.96 -15.13 -5.73
N ARG A 240 2.16 -16.22 -5.75
CA ARG A 240 1.69 -16.87 -4.52
C ARG A 240 2.85 -17.36 -3.67
N LEU A 241 3.86 -17.98 -4.31
CA LEU A 241 5.05 -18.45 -3.62
C LEU A 241 5.82 -17.30 -2.95
N LEU A 242 5.96 -16.16 -3.63
CA LEU A 242 6.59 -14.97 -3.07
C LEU A 242 5.80 -14.40 -1.90
N ALA A 243 4.47 -14.34 -1.99
CA ALA A 243 3.61 -13.89 -0.90
C ALA A 243 3.76 -14.77 0.34
N GLN A 244 3.74 -16.10 0.17
CA GLN A 244 3.97 -17.06 1.26
C GLN A 244 5.39 -16.96 1.85
N ALA A 245 6.42 -16.76 1.00
CA ALA A 245 7.79 -16.54 1.46
C ALA A 245 7.88 -15.32 2.37
N ARG A 246 7.21 -14.23 1.99
CA ARG A 246 7.20 -13.00 2.77
C ARG A 246 6.47 -13.16 4.10
N GLU A 247 5.27 -13.72 4.08
CA GLU A 247 4.49 -13.99 5.29
C GLU A 247 5.36 -14.77 6.30
N TYR A 248 6.02 -15.82 5.85
CA TYR A 248 6.91 -16.61 6.68
C TYR A 248 8.09 -15.80 7.25
N VAL A 249 8.73 -14.95 6.44
CA VAL A 249 9.84 -14.10 6.91
C VAL A 249 9.38 -13.09 7.96
N LEU A 250 8.20 -12.49 7.78
CA LEU A 250 7.67 -11.51 8.73
C LEU A 250 7.21 -12.16 10.04
N GLU A 251 6.64 -13.36 9.97
CA GLU A 251 6.24 -14.14 11.15
C GLU A 251 7.45 -14.61 12.00
N ASN A 252 8.60 -14.78 11.35
CA ASN A 252 9.82 -15.28 11.99
C ASN A 252 10.94 -14.23 11.98
N SER A 253 10.58 -12.98 12.14
CA SER A 253 11.50 -11.83 12.04
C SER A 253 12.65 -11.87 13.07
N ALA A 254 12.46 -12.54 14.21
CA ALA A 254 13.48 -12.71 15.24
C ALA A 254 14.58 -13.73 14.86
N GLU A 255 14.39 -14.53 13.82
CA GLU A 255 15.31 -15.57 13.41
C GLU A 255 16.06 -15.19 12.09
N PRO A 256 17.35 -15.50 11.98
CA PRO A 256 18.12 -15.27 10.78
C PRO A 256 17.77 -16.30 9.69
N LEU A 257 16.58 -16.20 9.11
CA LEU A 257 16.10 -17.11 8.07
C LEU A 257 17.02 -17.16 6.86
N THR A 258 17.21 -18.35 6.32
CA THR A 258 17.98 -18.61 5.11
C THR A 258 17.07 -18.97 3.93
N VAL A 259 17.63 -19.01 2.72
CA VAL A 259 16.92 -19.54 1.54
C VAL A 259 16.56 -21.02 1.71
N LEU A 260 17.34 -21.77 2.49
CA LEU A 260 17.05 -23.17 2.77
C LEU A 260 15.78 -23.30 3.63
N ASP A 261 15.64 -22.46 4.64
CA ASP A 261 14.43 -22.42 5.50
C ASP A 261 13.18 -22.11 4.68
N LEU A 262 13.29 -21.15 3.73
CA LEU A 262 12.21 -20.86 2.80
C LEU A 262 11.86 -22.07 1.92
N CYS A 263 12.86 -22.77 1.39
CA CYS A 263 12.63 -23.97 0.58
C CYS A 263 11.91 -25.07 1.37
N GLN A 264 12.32 -25.28 2.62
CA GLN A 264 11.72 -26.28 3.51
C GLN A 264 10.28 -25.92 3.88
N GLN A 265 10.06 -24.68 4.30
CA GLN A 265 8.74 -24.22 4.70
C GLN A 265 7.73 -24.21 3.55
N LEU A 266 8.15 -23.83 2.35
CA LEU A 266 7.29 -23.69 1.18
C LEU A 266 7.22 -24.98 0.35
N TYR A 267 7.92 -26.03 0.76
CA TYR A 267 7.98 -27.33 0.07
C TYR A 267 8.41 -27.21 -1.40
N VAL A 268 9.37 -26.32 -1.70
CA VAL A 268 9.87 -26.11 -3.05
C VAL A 268 11.38 -26.31 -3.17
N SER A 269 11.85 -26.68 -4.36
CA SER A 269 13.27 -26.75 -4.63
C SER A 269 13.91 -25.35 -4.68
N ARG A 270 15.20 -25.27 -4.38
CA ARG A 270 15.97 -24.02 -4.51
C ARG A 270 15.88 -23.42 -5.93
N ARG A 271 15.85 -24.28 -6.95
CA ARG A 271 15.69 -23.87 -8.36
C ARG A 271 14.31 -23.24 -8.60
N THR A 272 13.25 -23.85 -8.09
CA THR A 272 11.88 -23.31 -8.19
C THR A 272 11.80 -21.93 -7.53
N LEU A 273 12.35 -21.81 -6.32
CA LEU A 273 12.38 -20.56 -5.59
C LEU A 273 13.16 -19.49 -6.38
N GLN A 274 14.36 -19.79 -6.87
CA GLN A 274 15.14 -18.87 -7.69
C GLN A 274 14.38 -18.42 -8.94
N ASN A 275 13.79 -19.35 -9.68
CA ASN A 275 13.03 -19.04 -10.89
C ASN A 275 11.85 -18.10 -10.57
N ALA A 276 11.12 -18.37 -9.50
CA ALA A 276 10.01 -17.51 -9.07
C ALA A 276 10.46 -16.09 -8.74
N PHE A 277 11.54 -15.96 -7.96
CA PHE A 277 12.06 -14.65 -7.56
C PHE A 277 12.60 -13.86 -8.75
N HIS A 278 13.37 -14.50 -9.64
CA HIS A 278 13.86 -13.83 -10.84
C HIS A 278 12.75 -13.46 -11.82
N ALA A 279 11.75 -14.33 -12.01
CA ALA A 279 10.66 -14.07 -12.94
C ALA A 279 9.75 -12.91 -12.48
N ILE A 280 9.57 -12.72 -11.17
CA ILE A 280 8.63 -11.72 -10.63
C ILE A 280 9.34 -10.44 -10.18
N LEU A 281 10.54 -10.56 -9.57
CA LEU A 281 11.24 -9.45 -8.93
C LEU A 281 12.57 -9.07 -9.62
N GLY A 282 12.99 -9.84 -10.61
CA GLY A 282 14.29 -9.64 -11.27
C GLY A 282 15.51 -9.89 -10.38
N ILE A 283 15.33 -10.31 -9.13
CA ILE A 283 16.40 -10.54 -8.14
C ILE A 283 16.30 -11.93 -7.54
N GLY A 284 17.42 -12.45 -7.04
CA GLY A 284 17.42 -13.74 -6.36
C GLY A 284 16.92 -13.66 -4.91
N PRO A 285 16.50 -14.82 -4.32
CA PRO A 285 15.92 -14.89 -2.99
C PRO A 285 16.83 -14.38 -1.87
N ASN A 286 18.16 -14.55 -1.97
CA ASN A 286 19.11 -14.00 -1.00
C ASN A 286 19.12 -12.46 -0.99
N ALA A 287 19.12 -11.84 -2.16
CA ALA A 287 19.08 -10.38 -2.29
C ALA A 287 17.75 -9.83 -1.78
N TRP A 288 16.67 -10.53 -2.04
CA TRP A 288 15.35 -10.18 -1.54
C TRP A 288 15.26 -10.28 0.00
N LEU A 289 15.71 -11.41 0.60
CA LEU A 289 15.77 -11.56 2.06
C LEU A 289 16.56 -10.43 2.71
N LYS A 290 17.71 -10.07 2.11
CA LYS A 290 18.51 -8.96 2.58
C LYS A 290 17.74 -7.64 2.53
N ARG A 291 17.02 -7.35 1.43
CA ARG A 291 16.20 -6.11 1.31
C ARG A 291 15.09 -6.04 2.36
N ILE A 292 14.35 -7.13 2.60
CA ILE A 292 13.31 -7.14 3.64
C ILE A 292 13.91 -6.83 5.01
N ARG A 293 15.04 -7.44 5.37
CA ARG A 293 15.72 -7.17 6.64
C ARG A 293 16.24 -5.74 6.75
N LEU A 294 16.78 -5.18 5.67
CA LEU A 294 17.22 -3.78 5.65
C LEU A 294 16.05 -2.81 5.87
N ASN A 295 14.90 -3.06 5.21
CA ASN A 295 13.67 -2.28 5.45
C ASN A 295 13.19 -2.41 6.90
N ALA A 296 13.24 -3.59 7.47
CA ALA A 296 12.88 -3.81 8.87
C ALA A 296 13.81 -3.07 9.83
N VAL A 297 15.14 -3.13 9.62
CA VAL A 297 16.10 -2.32 10.40
C VAL A 297 15.80 -0.83 10.24
N ARG A 298 15.48 -0.35 9.03
CA ARG A 298 15.14 1.06 8.82
C ARG A 298 13.92 1.48 9.63
N ARG A 299 12.86 0.67 9.63
CA ARG A 299 11.67 0.93 10.46
C ARG A 299 12.02 1.03 11.94
N GLU A 300 12.86 0.13 12.45
CA GLU A 300 13.33 0.19 13.84
C GLU A 300 14.13 1.45 14.13
N LEU A 301 14.98 1.89 13.21
CA LEU A 301 15.80 3.09 13.39
C LEU A 301 14.98 4.39 13.35
N ILE A 302 13.88 4.43 12.60
CA ILE A 302 13.03 5.63 12.45
C ILE A 302 11.92 5.65 13.50
N SER A 303 11.37 4.50 13.87
CA SER A 303 10.21 4.41 14.76
C SER A 303 10.48 5.08 16.12
N PRO A 304 9.64 6.04 16.54
CA PRO A 304 9.76 6.65 17.87
C PRO A 304 9.49 5.64 19.01
N TRP A 305 8.80 4.56 18.68
CA TRP A 305 8.42 3.49 19.61
C TRP A 305 9.45 2.36 19.70
N SER A 306 10.56 2.46 18.95
CA SER A 306 11.59 1.44 18.97
C SER A 306 12.35 1.48 20.31
N GLU A 307 12.44 0.33 20.98
CA GLU A 307 13.26 0.14 22.16
C GLU A 307 14.77 0.09 21.85
N ARG A 308 15.14 0.13 20.56
CA ARG A 308 16.53 0.04 20.11
C ARG A 308 17.19 1.42 20.09
N GLU A 309 18.22 1.57 20.91
CA GLU A 309 18.95 2.84 21.03
C GLU A 309 20.12 2.93 20.07
N THR A 310 20.60 1.82 19.52
CA THR A 310 21.78 1.78 18.66
C THR A 310 21.54 1.09 17.34
N VAL A 311 22.26 1.56 16.30
CA VAL A 311 22.30 0.91 14.98
C VAL A 311 22.74 -0.55 15.10
N LYS A 312 23.67 -0.86 16.02
CA LYS A 312 24.18 -2.22 16.24
C LYS A 312 23.06 -3.16 16.71
N GLU A 313 22.29 -2.75 17.70
CA GLU A 313 21.18 -3.56 18.26
C GLU A 313 20.12 -3.83 17.18
N ALA A 314 19.69 -2.80 16.45
CA ALA A 314 18.73 -2.95 15.37
C ALA A 314 19.25 -3.88 14.26
N ALA A 315 20.50 -3.74 13.83
CA ALA A 315 21.10 -4.60 12.83
C ALA A 315 21.21 -6.06 13.28
N MET A 316 21.67 -6.28 14.51
CA MET A 316 21.84 -7.64 15.07
C MET A 316 20.51 -8.36 15.27
N GLN A 317 19.45 -7.66 15.66
CA GLN A 317 18.09 -8.19 15.75
C GLN A 317 17.63 -8.84 14.44
N TRP A 318 17.99 -8.22 13.32
CA TRP A 318 17.62 -8.69 11.98
C TRP A 318 18.71 -9.56 11.31
N GLY A 319 19.64 -10.12 12.11
CA GLY A 319 20.64 -11.10 11.66
C GLY A 319 21.81 -10.51 10.87
N PHE A 320 22.12 -9.22 11.02
CA PHE A 320 23.30 -8.60 10.42
C PHE A 320 24.48 -8.62 11.40
N TRP A 321 25.30 -9.67 11.31
CA TRP A 321 26.47 -9.86 12.19
C TRP A 321 27.72 -9.08 11.73
N HIS A 322 27.83 -8.79 10.44
CA HIS A 322 28.94 -8.03 9.86
C HIS A 322 28.53 -6.57 9.65
N LEU A 323 28.67 -5.74 10.69
CA LEU A 323 28.17 -4.37 10.71
C LEU A 323 28.74 -3.46 9.60
N GLY A 324 30.00 -3.68 9.18
CA GLY A 324 30.59 -2.95 8.06
C GLY A 324 29.89 -3.24 6.72
N GLN A 325 29.63 -4.53 6.43
CA GLN A 325 28.88 -4.92 5.24
C GLN A 325 27.42 -4.44 5.32
N PHE A 326 26.80 -4.57 6.47
CA PHE A 326 25.45 -4.04 6.71
C PHE A 326 25.36 -2.54 6.41
N ALA A 327 26.31 -1.73 6.91
CA ALA A 327 26.29 -0.28 6.68
C ALA A 327 26.42 0.06 5.18
N THR A 328 27.24 -0.70 4.44
CA THR A 328 27.39 -0.57 2.99
C THR A 328 26.11 -0.95 2.25
N ASP A 329 25.52 -2.11 2.56
CA ASP A 329 24.27 -2.59 1.96
C ASP A 329 23.09 -1.63 2.27
N TYR A 330 23.02 -1.12 3.48
CA TYR A 330 22.01 -0.16 3.92
C TYR A 330 22.14 1.16 3.12
N GLN A 331 23.36 1.72 3.06
CA GLN A 331 23.61 2.94 2.30
C GLN A 331 23.34 2.76 0.80
N GLN A 332 23.63 1.58 0.25
CA GLN A 332 23.33 1.28 -1.15
C GLN A 332 21.81 1.28 -1.40
N LEU A 333 21.01 0.70 -0.50
CA LEU A 333 19.56 0.62 -0.67
C LEU A 333 18.88 1.97 -0.45
N PHE A 334 19.22 2.69 0.62
CA PHE A 334 18.51 3.89 1.06
C PHE A 334 19.20 5.22 0.73
N ALA A 335 20.37 5.17 0.06
CA ALA A 335 21.23 6.32 -0.22
C ALA A 335 21.62 7.12 1.05
N GLU A 336 21.51 6.51 2.23
CA GLU A 336 21.74 7.12 3.54
C GLU A 336 22.44 6.14 4.48
N LYS A 337 23.30 6.63 5.38
CA LYS A 337 23.92 5.79 6.40
C LYS A 337 22.93 5.48 7.54
N PRO A 338 22.97 4.27 8.13
CA PRO A 338 22.04 3.91 9.21
C PRO A 338 22.17 4.80 10.46
N SER A 339 23.36 5.36 10.71
CA SER A 339 23.58 6.33 11.79
C SER A 339 22.88 7.67 11.54
N MET A 340 22.72 8.08 10.28
CA MET A 340 21.98 9.29 9.93
C MET A 340 20.48 9.09 10.15
N THR A 341 19.95 7.94 9.74
CA THR A 341 18.56 7.56 9.99
C THR A 341 18.22 7.63 11.48
N LEU A 342 19.06 6.99 12.33
CA LEU A 342 18.87 7.04 13.79
C LEU A 342 18.96 8.47 14.34
N HIS A 343 19.89 9.28 13.82
CA HIS A 343 20.06 10.66 14.25
C HIS A 343 18.86 11.55 13.90
N HIS A 344 18.22 11.34 12.74
CA HIS A 344 17.00 12.04 12.36
C HIS A 344 15.87 11.74 13.35
N ARG A 345 15.66 10.49 13.74
CA ARG A 345 14.71 10.12 14.80
C ARG A 345 14.91 10.90 16.08
N LEU A 346 16.16 10.94 16.57
CA LEU A 346 16.49 11.62 17.84
C LEU A 346 16.28 13.14 17.80
N ARG A 347 16.31 13.77 16.61
CA ARG A 347 16.05 15.21 16.45
C ARG A 347 14.57 15.58 16.30
N GLN A 348 13.75 14.68 15.79
CA GLN A 348 12.32 14.97 15.56
C GLN A 348 11.50 14.89 16.86
N TRP A 349 12.04 14.25 17.90
CA TRP A 349 11.32 13.95 19.14
C TRP A 349 11.95 14.60 20.39
N VAL A 350 12.91 15.49 20.23
CA VAL A 350 13.42 16.43 21.24
C VAL A 350 12.88 17.84 20.96
#